data_6ec4c8b75a9be3c1f8cabf78ab3f0ee4
#
_entry.id   6ec4c8b75a9be3c1f8cabf78ab3f0ee4
#
_cell.length_a   1.000
_cell.length_b   1.000
_cell.length_c   1.000
_cell.angle_alpha   90.00
_cell.angle_beta   90.00
_cell.angle_gamma   90.00
#
_symmetry.space_group_name_H-M   'P 1'
#
loop_
_entity.id
_entity.type
_entity.pdbx_description
1 polymer ?
#
loop_
_entity_poly.entity_id
_entity_poly.type
_entity_poly.pdbx_seq_one_letter_code
_entity_poly.pdbx_strand_id
1 'polypeptide(L)'
;RTGHVIAVKDVSFEVQEGETFVVMGLSGSGKSTLVRCISRLVEPTNGSVLIDRDDVIAMSERQLIELRRHRMSMVFQHFGLLPHRRVIENIGYGLEVRGMARREREDKANEVLDMVGLQGWGNHYPRELSGGMQQRVGLARALAVDPEIMLFDEPFSALDPLIRRDMQDELLNLQSVVRKTMVFITHDFLE
;
A
#
# COMPACT_ATOMS: atom_id res chain seq x y z
N ARG A 1 -33.92 6.29 14.97
CA ARG A 1 -32.85 5.55 14.24
C ARG A 1 -32.41 6.45 13.10
N THR A 2 -31.14 6.86 13.08
CA THR A 2 -30.59 7.85 12.12
C THR A 2 -30.30 7.27 10.72
N GLY A 3 -30.44 5.96 10.53
CA GLY A 3 -30.10 5.28 9.27
C GLY A 3 -28.60 5.24 8.92
N HIS A 4 -27.73 5.73 9.82
CA HIS A 4 -26.29 5.71 9.62
C HIS A 4 -25.65 4.40 10.11
N VAL A 5 -24.62 3.95 9.39
CA VAL A 5 -23.76 2.84 9.80
C VAL A 5 -22.45 3.43 10.35
N ILE A 6 -22.10 3.06 11.57
CA ILE A 6 -20.81 3.41 12.18
C ILE A 6 -19.81 2.35 11.76
N ALA A 7 -18.85 2.72 10.93
CA ALA A 7 -17.82 1.79 10.44
C ALA A 7 -16.64 1.65 11.42
N VAL A 8 -16.24 2.77 12.06
CA VAL A 8 -15.14 2.82 13.03
C VAL A 8 -15.58 3.74 14.17
N LYS A 9 -15.35 3.33 15.42
CA LYS A 9 -15.76 4.10 16.61
C LYS A 9 -14.68 4.00 17.69
N ASP A 10 -14.27 5.16 18.20
CA ASP A 10 -13.40 5.30 19.39
C ASP A 10 -12.12 4.45 19.31
N VAL A 11 -11.41 4.53 18.17
CA VAL A 11 -10.14 3.84 17.94
C VAL A 11 -9.00 4.82 18.10
N SER A 12 -8.03 4.48 18.96
CA SER A 12 -6.79 5.23 19.12
C SER A 12 -5.62 4.23 19.21
N PHE A 13 -4.54 4.49 18.47
CA PHE A 13 -3.30 3.71 18.52
C PHE A 13 -2.14 4.58 18.05
N GLU A 14 -0.95 4.12 18.33
CA GLU A 14 0.31 4.75 17.93
C GLU A 14 1.20 3.71 17.25
N VAL A 15 1.92 4.13 16.23
CA VAL A 15 2.84 3.28 15.48
C VAL A 15 4.19 3.98 15.45
N GLN A 16 5.24 3.29 15.89
CA GLN A 16 6.58 3.84 15.92
C GLN A 16 7.24 3.78 14.53
N GLU A 17 8.22 4.63 14.30
CA GLU A 17 9.00 4.60 13.07
C GLU A 17 9.67 3.23 12.86
N GLY A 18 9.51 2.66 11.68
CA GLY A 18 10.04 1.33 11.32
C GLY A 18 9.24 0.15 11.88
N GLU A 19 8.17 0.40 12.64
CA GLU A 19 7.29 -0.64 13.18
C GLU A 19 6.36 -1.21 12.11
N THR A 20 6.08 -2.51 12.21
CA THR A 20 4.98 -3.16 11.50
C THR A 20 3.81 -3.34 12.47
N PHE A 21 2.77 -2.53 12.32
CA PHE A 21 1.57 -2.56 13.14
C PHE A 21 0.45 -3.33 12.42
N VAL A 22 -0.07 -4.38 13.04
CA VAL A 22 -1.09 -5.25 12.44
C VAL A 22 -2.45 -5.04 13.10
N VAL A 23 -3.47 -4.71 12.31
CA VAL A 23 -4.86 -4.60 12.73
C VAL A 23 -5.61 -5.83 12.25
N MET A 24 -6.03 -6.68 13.17
CA MET A 24 -6.73 -7.93 12.86
C MET A 24 -8.22 -7.82 13.21
N GLY A 25 -9.05 -8.56 12.49
CA GLY A 25 -10.48 -8.64 12.80
C GLY A 25 -11.29 -9.25 11.66
N LEU A 26 -12.54 -9.59 11.95
CA LEU A 26 -13.44 -10.23 11.00
C LEU A 26 -13.72 -9.34 9.78
N SER A 27 -14.12 -9.96 8.66
CA SER A 27 -14.58 -9.22 7.49
C SER A 27 -15.77 -8.32 7.88
N GLY A 28 -15.78 -7.08 7.36
CA GLY A 28 -16.82 -6.10 7.66
C GLY A 28 -16.65 -5.36 8.99
N SER A 29 -15.59 -5.60 9.78
CA SER A 29 -15.36 -4.90 11.08
C SER A 29 -14.82 -3.47 10.95
N GLY A 30 -14.70 -2.91 9.75
CA GLY A 30 -14.28 -1.53 9.53
C GLY A 30 -12.78 -1.32 9.31
N LYS A 31 -11.95 -2.36 9.28
CA LYS A 31 -10.49 -2.26 9.10
C LYS A 31 -10.09 -1.47 7.85
N SER A 32 -10.64 -1.81 6.69
CA SER A 32 -10.36 -1.09 5.44
C SER A 32 -10.77 0.39 5.52
N THR A 33 -11.87 0.69 6.22
CA THR A 33 -12.28 2.08 6.48
C THR A 33 -11.25 2.78 7.36
N LEU A 34 -10.76 2.12 8.42
CA LEU A 34 -9.75 2.66 9.31
C LEU A 34 -8.47 3.03 8.55
N VAL A 35 -7.89 2.09 7.79
CA VAL A 35 -6.64 2.35 7.06
C VAL A 35 -6.82 3.42 5.97
N ARG A 36 -8.00 3.50 5.36
CA ARG A 36 -8.32 4.55 4.41
C ARG A 36 -8.55 5.91 5.07
N CYS A 37 -8.93 5.96 6.34
CA CYS A 37 -8.95 7.20 7.12
C CYS A 37 -7.52 7.69 7.41
N ILE A 38 -6.54 6.81 7.65
CA ILE A 38 -5.14 7.20 7.85
C ILE A 38 -4.61 7.98 6.65
N SER A 39 -4.90 7.49 5.43
CA SER A 39 -4.53 8.17 4.18
C SER A 39 -5.50 9.26 3.74
N ARG A 40 -6.57 9.49 4.53
CA ARG A 40 -7.68 10.39 4.22
C ARG A 40 -8.31 10.12 2.84
N LEU A 41 -8.28 8.86 2.37
CA LEU A 41 -9.11 8.41 1.25
C LEU A 41 -10.58 8.31 1.63
N VAL A 42 -10.84 8.11 2.91
CA VAL A 42 -12.15 8.26 3.56
C VAL A 42 -12.00 9.34 4.62
N GLU A 43 -12.84 10.37 4.55
CA GLU A 43 -12.85 11.44 5.54
C GLU A 43 -13.46 10.92 6.86
N PRO A 44 -12.74 10.93 7.98
CA PRO A 44 -13.33 10.57 9.27
C PRO A 44 -14.33 11.65 9.73
N THR A 45 -15.39 11.23 10.41
CA THR A 45 -16.39 12.17 10.95
C THR A 45 -15.79 13.02 12.08
N ASN A 46 -14.95 12.43 12.91
CA ASN A 46 -14.26 13.06 14.04
C ASN A 46 -12.91 12.37 14.27
N GLY A 47 -12.03 13.02 15.02
CA GLY A 47 -10.72 12.52 15.40
C GLY A 47 -9.60 13.19 14.61
N SER A 48 -8.37 12.77 14.85
CA SER A 48 -7.15 13.25 14.20
C SER A 48 -6.28 12.08 13.76
N VAL A 49 -5.50 12.31 12.73
CA VAL A 49 -4.44 11.39 12.28
C VAL A 49 -3.14 12.16 12.23
N LEU A 50 -2.24 11.87 13.14
CA LEU A 50 -0.96 12.55 13.22
C LEU A 50 0.12 11.73 12.54
N ILE A 51 0.87 12.36 11.64
CA ILE A 51 2.12 11.85 11.08
C ILE A 51 3.21 12.81 11.54
N ASP A 52 4.06 12.36 12.44
CA ASP A 52 4.95 13.19 13.24
C ASP A 52 4.13 14.23 14.03
N ARG A 53 4.15 15.49 13.59
CA ARG A 53 3.40 16.59 14.23
C ARG A 53 2.29 17.15 13.35
N ASP A 54 2.14 16.61 12.15
CA ASP A 54 1.18 17.11 11.16
C ASP A 54 -0.13 16.33 11.24
N ASP A 55 -1.24 17.02 11.45
CA ASP A 55 -2.57 16.41 11.41
C ASP A 55 -3.06 16.30 9.95
N VAL A 56 -3.09 15.07 9.45
CA VAL A 56 -3.54 14.73 8.08
C VAL A 56 -4.97 15.22 7.83
N ILE A 57 -5.81 15.23 8.86
CA ILE A 57 -7.22 15.64 8.72
C ILE A 57 -7.32 17.16 8.52
N ALA A 58 -6.42 17.91 9.11
CA ALA A 58 -6.36 19.37 8.96
C ALA A 58 -5.63 19.84 7.68
N MET A 59 -4.96 18.94 6.94
CA MET A 59 -4.22 19.29 5.73
C MET A 59 -5.14 19.83 4.63
N SER A 60 -4.67 20.84 3.91
CA SER A 60 -5.24 21.24 2.62
C SER A 60 -5.05 20.13 1.57
N GLU A 61 -5.85 20.15 0.50
CA GLU A 61 -5.71 19.17 -0.60
C GLU A 61 -4.30 19.13 -1.18
N ARG A 62 -3.64 20.27 -1.31
CA ARG A 62 -2.27 20.36 -1.82
C ARG A 62 -1.29 19.63 -0.91
N GLN A 63 -1.37 19.85 0.41
CA GLN A 63 -0.52 19.17 1.39
C GLN A 63 -0.79 17.66 1.40
N LEU A 64 -2.05 17.25 1.29
CA LEU A 64 -2.46 15.85 1.24
C LEU A 64 -1.93 15.14 -0.03
N ILE A 65 -1.93 15.84 -1.18
CA ILE A 65 -1.33 15.34 -2.41
C ILE A 65 0.19 15.13 -2.22
N GLU A 66 0.89 16.08 -1.62
CA GLU A 66 2.33 15.96 -1.36
C GLU A 66 2.64 14.84 -0.36
N LEU A 67 1.86 14.69 0.70
CA LEU A 67 1.96 13.57 1.64
C LEU A 67 1.86 12.22 0.91
N ARG A 68 0.82 12.04 0.11
CA ARG A 68 0.58 10.80 -0.65
C ARG A 68 1.61 10.56 -1.76
N ARG A 69 2.20 11.63 -2.30
CA ARG A 69 3.25 11.50 -3.32
C ARG A 69 4.58 11.05 -2.74
N HIS A 70 4.94 11.58 -1.57
CA HIS A 70 6.32 11.51 -1.09
C HIS A 70 6.49 10.66 0.17
N ARG A 71 5.50 10.61 1.05
CA ARG A 71 5.66 10.00 2.37
C ARG A 71 4.84 8.73 2.57
N MET A 72 3.77 8.55 1.81
CA MET A 72 2.83 7.45 2.04
C MET A 72 2.52 6.70 0.76
N SER A 73 2.46 5.37 0.83
CA SER A 73 1.93 4.54 -0.25
C SER A 73 0.91 3.54 0.29
N MET A 74 0.07 3.01 -0.60
CA MET A 74 -0.97 2.06 -0.23
C MET A 74 -1.01 0.88 -1.20
N VAL A 75 -1.03 -0.32 -0.65
CA VAL A 75 -1.26 -1.59 -1.35
C VAL A 75 -2.70 -2.01 -1.11
N PHE A 76 -3.47 -2.16 -2.18
CA PHE A 76 -4.89 -2.46 -2.14
C PHE A 76 -5.18 -3.95 -2.30
N GLN A 77 -6.28 -4.42 -1.75
CA GLN A 77 -6.77 -5.80 -1.84
C GLN A 77 -6.85 -6.34 -3.28
N HIS A 78 -7.27 -5.52 -4.24
CA HIS A 78 -7.40 -5.90 -5.66
C HIS A 78 -6.26 -5.32 -6.52
N PHE A 79 -5.04 -5.25 -5.97
CA PHE A 79 -3.80 -4.81 -6.61
C PHE A 79 -3.85 -3.41 -7.24
N GLY A 80 -5.00 -2.96 -7.74
CA GLY A 80 -5.21 -1.64 -8.35
C GLY A 80 -4.27 -1.35 -9.54
N LEU A 81 -3.86 -2.38 -10.28
CA LEU A 81 -2.99 -2.22 -11.44
C LEU A 81 -3.73 -1.55 -12.59
N LEU A 82 -3.02 -0.73 -13.34
CA LEU A 82 -3.51 -0.08 -14.55
C LEU A 82 -3.47 -1.10 -15.72
N PRO A 83 -4.62 -1.61 -16.20
CA PRO A 83 -4.65 -2.75 -17.12
C PRO A 83 -4.13 -2.43 -18.51
N HIS A 84 -4.10 -1.15 -18.88
CA HIS A 84 -3.63 -0.63 -20.16
C HIS A 84 -2.15 -0.24 -20.15
N ARG A 85 -1.48 -0.36 -18.99
CA ARG A 85 -0.04 -0.10 -18.81
C ARG A 85 0.72 -1.40 -18.60
N ARG A 86 1.97 -1.44 -19.09
CA ARG A 86 2.89 -2.55 -18.83
C ARG A 86 3.28 -2.60 -17.36
N VAL A 87 3.84 -3.72 -16.92
CA VAL A 87 4.35 -3.92 -15.55
C VAL A 87 5.31 -2.81 -15.15
N ILE A 88 6.32 -2.54 -15.97
CA ILE A 88 7.31 -1.48 -15.69
C ILE A 88 6.67 -0.09 -15.54
N GLU A 89 5.65 0.19 -16.35
CA GLU A 89 4.91 1.46 -16.30
C GLU A 89 3.96 1.54 -15.08
N ASN A 90 3.43 0.38 -14.63
CA ASN A 90 2.69 0.29 -13.38
C ASN A 90 3.58 0.61 -12.18
N ILE A 91 4.76 -0.01 -12.11
CA ILE A 91 5.73 0.22 -11.04
C ILE A 91 6.19 1.69 -11.05
N GLY A 92 6.55 2.22 -12.21
CA GLY A 92 7.02 3.59 -12.37
C GLY A 92 5.93 4.68 -12.26
N TYR A 93 4.65 4.32 -12.10
CA TYR A 93 3.54 5.29 -12.15
C TYR A 93 3.65 6.39 -11.10
N GLY A 94 3.95 6.04 -9.86
CA GLY A 94 4.12 7.03 -8.79
C GLY A 94 5.29 8.01 -9.06
N LEU A 95 6.38 7.51 -9.65
CA LEU A 95 7.52 8.33 -10.06
C LEU A 95 7.17 9.26 -11.24
N GLU A 96 6.30 8.80 -12.16
CA GLU A 96 5.74 9.62 -13.23
C GLU A 96 4.93 10.79 -12.68
N VAL A 97 4.07 10.52 -11.70
CA VAL A 97 3.27 11.54 -11.01
C VAL A 97 4.14 12.56 -10.27
N ARG A 98 5.35 12.15 -9.82
CA ARG A 98 6.36 13.06 -9.24
C ARG A 98 7.11 13.88 -10.30
N GLY A 99 6.93 13.61 -11.59
CA GLY A 99 7.61 14.30 -12.69
C GLY A 99 9.02 13.79 -12.97
N MET A 100 9.39 12.59 -12.48
CA MET A 100 10.69 11.97 -12.72
C MET A 100 10.89 11.70 -14.23
N ALA A 101 12.09 11.96 -14.75
CA ALA A 101 12.44 11.71 -16.15
C ALA A 101 12.25 10.24 -16.52
N ARG A 102 11.83 9.97 -17.76
CA ARG A 102 11.45 8.62 -18.20
C ARG A 102 12.56 7.58 -17.95
N ARG A 103 13.78 7.89 -18.33
CA ARG A 103 14.92 6.97 -18.19
C ARG A 103 15.19 6.62 -16.72
N GLU A 104 15.27 7.62 -15.85
CA GLU A 104 15.48 7.47 -14.42
C GLU A 104 14.37 6.64 -13.78
N ARG A 105 13.12 6.89 -14.20
CA ARG A 105 11.95 6.14 -13.75
C ARG A 105 11.97 4.68 -14.17
N GLU A 106 12.39 4.39 -15.42
CA GLU A 106 12.52 3.03 -15.93
C GLU A 106 13.65 2.29 -15.20
N ASP A 107 14.79 2.95 -14.95
CA ASP A 107 15.91 2.38 -14.18
C ASP A 107 15.45 2.02 -12.76
N LYS A 108 14.81 2.94 -12.06
CA LYS A 108 14.28 2.71 -10.70
C LYS A 108 13.21 1.62 -10.67
N ALA A 109 12.30 1.60 -11.64
CA ALA A 109 11.27 0.59 -11.73
C ALA A 109 11.84 -0.81 -12.01
N ASN A 110 12.93 -0.93 -12.77
CA ASN A 110 13.63 -2.19 -12.98
C ASN A 110 14.32 -2.69 -11.70
N GLU A 111 14.98 -1.81 -10.95
CA GLU A 111 15.56 -2.17 -9.64
C GLU A 111 14.51 -2.80 -8.71
N VAL A 112 13.35 -2.19 -8.61
CA VAL A 112 12.28 -2.69 -7.74
C VAL A 112 11.60 -3.93 -8.32
N LEU A 113 11.49 -4.05 -9.65
CA LEU A 113 11.02 -5.24 -10.33
C LEU A 113 11.89 -6.46 -10.01
N ASP A 114 13.20 -6.27 -9.99
CA ASP A 114 14.17 -7.30 -9.63
C ASP A 114 14.06 -7.67 -8.13
N MET A 115 13.87 -6.68 -7.28
CA MET A 115 13.70 -6.87 -5.82
C MET A 115 12.50 -7.76 -5.49
N VAL A 116 11.41 -7.68 -6.27
CA VAL A 116 10.21 -8.52 -6.06
C VAL A 116 10.23 -9.81 -6.90
N GLY A 117 11.36 -10.20 -7.47
CA GLY A 117 11.54 -11.47 -8.19
C GLY A 117 10.78 -11.57 -9.51
N LEU A 118 10.59 -10.44 -10.22
CA LEU A 118 9.87 -10.39 -11.49
C LEU A 118 10.77 -10.00 -12.68
N GLN A 119 12.05 -10.38 -12.65
CA GLN A 119 12.99 -10.15 -13.75
C GLN A 119 12.42 -10.64 -15.09
N GLY A 120 12.52 -9.81 -16.11
CA GLY A 120 12.04 -10.12 -17.46
C GLY A 120 10.54 -9.86 -17.70
N TRP A 121 9.74 -9.59 -16.66
CA TRP A 121 8.29 -9.35 -16.79
C TRP A 121 7.89 -7.89 -17.03
N GLY A 122 8.84 -6.96 -17.07
CA GLY A 122 8.60 -5.53 -17.19
C GLY A 122 7.75 -5.12 -18.40
N ASN A 123 7.89 -5.83 -19.53
CA ASN A 123 7.18 -5.54 -20.77
C ASN A 123 5.79 -6.18 -20.91
N HIS A 124 5.38 -7.01 -19.95
CA HIS A 124 4.08 -7.69 -19.95
C HIS A 124 2.97 -6.77 -19.43
N TYR A 125 1.73 -7.12 -19.74
CA TYR A 125 0.54 -6.45 -19.19
C TYR A 125 0.00 -7.22 -17.98
N PRO A 126 -0.73 -6.57 -17.05
CA PRO A 126 -1.29 -7.24 -15.88
C PRO A 126 -2.08 -8.51 -16.17
N ARG A 127 -2.82 -8.55 -17.27
CA ARG A 127 -3.62 -9.72 -17.70
C ARG A 127 -2.77 -10.96 -18.04
N GLU A 128 -1.48 -10.80 -18.26
CA GLU A 128 -0.55 -11.89 -18.61
C GLU A 128 0.12 -12.49 -17.37
N LEU A 129 -0.16 -11.93 -16.18
CA LEU A 129 0.43 -12.31 -14.91
C LEU A 129 -0.55 -13.15 -14.07
N SER A 130 0.00 -14.08 -13.28
CA SER A 130 -0.75 -14.75 -12.21
C SER A 130 -1.16 -13.73 -11.11
N GLY A 131 -2.12 -14.13 -10.24
CA GLY A 131 -2.54 -13.27 -9.13
C GLY A 131 -1.38 -12.89 -8.21
N GLY A 132 -0.51 -13.84 -7.85
CA GLY A 132 0.68 -13.55 -7.04
C GLY A 132 1.67 -12.61 -7.74
N MET A 133 1.87 -12.75 -9.04
CA MET A 133 2.71 -11.80 -9.80
C MET A 133 2.08 -10.40 -9.84
N GLN A 134 0.76 -10.29 -10.01
CA GLN A 134 0.07 -9.00 -9.96
C GLN A 134 0.22 -8.35 -8.57
N GLN A 135 0.18 -9.13 -7.50
CA GLN A 135 0.42 -8.67 -6.13
C GLN A 135 1.84 -8.11 -6.00
N ARG A 136 2.85 -8.84 -6.47
CA ARG A 136 4.25 -8.38 -6.49
C ARG A 136 4.42 -7.07 -7.25
N VAL A 137 3.73 -6.90 -8.38
CA VAL A 137 3.72 -5.62 -9.12
C VAL A 137 3.08 -4.49 -8.30
N GLY A 138 2.00 -4.79 -7.57
CA GLY A 138 1.35 -3.83 -6.67
C GLY A 138 2.28 -3.38 -5.52
N LEU A 139 2.99 -4.34 -4.92
CA LEU A 139 4.00 -4.08 -3.90
C LEU A 139 5.18 -3.29 -4.47
N ALA A 140 5.71 -3.69 -5.63
CA ALA A 140 6.79 -2.99 -6.32
C ALA A 140 6.42 -1.53 -6.63
N ARG A 141 5.20 -1.27 -7.10
CA ARG A 141 4.70 0.08 -7.33
C ARG A 141 4.68 0.93 -6.05
N ALA A 142 4.31 0.33 -4.93
CA ALA A 142 4.29 1.01 -3.64
C ALA A 142 5.71 1.30 -3.13
N LEU A 143 6.67 0.40 -3.36
CA LEU A 143 8.07 0.54 -2.98
C LEU A 143 8.83 1.52 -3.88
N ALA A 144 8.51 1.58 -5.17
CA ALA A 144 9.25 2.38 -6.15
C ALA A 144 9.32 3.88 -5.79
N VAL A 145 8.30 4.38 -5.11
CA VAL A 145 8.26 5.76 -4.64
C VAL A 145 9.03 6.00 -3.34
N ASP A 146 9.64 4.96 -2.77
CA ASP A 146 10.41 5.01 -1.53
C ASP A 146 9.67 5.75 -0.39
N PRO A 147 8.48 5.28 0.01
CA PRO A 147 7.67 5.95 1.02
C PRO A 147 8.24 5.74 2.42
N GLU A 148 7.92 6.63 3.37
CA GLU A 148 8.19 6.45 4.80
C GLU A 148 7.18 5.48 5.43
N ILE A 149 5.92 5.56 4.98
CA ILE A 149 4.79 4.80 5.51
C ILE A 149 4.12 3.98 4.41
N MET A 150 3.92 2.71 4.67
CA MET A 150 3.20 1.78 3.79
C MET A 150 1.91 1.29 4.46
N LEU A 151 0.79 1.46 3.78
CA LEU A 151 -0.51 1.00 4.23
C LEU A 151 -0.93 -0.22 3.41
N PHE A 152 -1.36 -1.29 4.07
CA PHE A 152 -1.78 -2.54 3.43
C PHE A 152 -3.23 -2.83 3.77
N ASP A 153 -4.11 -2.84 2.76
CA ASP A 153 -5.54 -3.13 2.87
C ASP A 153 -5.81 -4.56 2.41
N GLU A 154 -5.69 -5.54 3.31
CA GLU A 154 -5.88 -6.98 3.07
C GLU A 154 -5.13 -7.48 1.81
N PRO A 155 -3.82 -7.23 1.69
CA PRO A 155 -3.10 -7.40 0.43
C PRO A 155 -3.08 -8.84 -0.09
N PHE A 156 -3.20 -9.84 0.78
CA PHE A 156 -3.08 -11.25 0.40
C PHE A 156 -4.42 -12.00 0.33
N SER A 157 -5.54 -11.35 0.64
CA SER A 157 -6.86 -11.99 0.72
C SER A 157 -7.35 -12.59 -0.60
N ALA A 158 -6.88 -12.09 -1.75
CA ALA A 158 -7.24 -12.58 -3.09
C ALA A 158 -6.33 -13.70 -3.60
N LEU A 159 -5.33 -14.12 -2.81
CA LEU A 159 -4.37 -15.16 -3.19
C LEU A 159 -4.77 -16.54 -2.64
N ASP A 160 -4.40 -17.58 -3.37
CA ASP A 160 -4.48 -18.93 -2.83
C ASP A 160 -3.48 -19.14 -1.67
N PRO A 161 -3.71 -20.14 -0.78
CA PRO A 161 -2.94 -20.28 0.45
C PRO A 161 -1.42 -20.45 0.25
N LEU A 162 -1.01 -21.11 -0.84
CA LEU A 162 0.42 -21.36 -1.11
C LEU A 162 1.11 -20.08 -1.54
N ILE A 163 0.56 -19.38 -2.54
CA ILE A 163 1.10 -18.11 -3.02
C ILE A 163 1.07 -17.05 -1.92
N ARG A 164 0.03 -17.05 -1.07
CA ARG A 164 -0.08 -16.17 0.08
C ARG A 164 1.13 -16.30 1.01
N ARG A 165 1.48 -17.55 1.38
CA ARG A 165 2.62 -17.83 2.26
C ARG A 165 3.94 -17.32 1.66
N ASP A 166 4.17 -17.60 0.38
CA ASP A 166 5.35 -17.13 -0.33
C ASP A 166 5.44 -15.59 -0.30
N MET A 167 4.29 -14.92 -0.46
CA MET A 167 4.22 -13.45 -0.44
C MET A 167 4.44 -12.85 0.95
N GLN A 168 3.99 -13.54 2.01
CA GLN A 168 4.24 -13.13 3.40
C GLN A 168 5.74 -13.22 3.72
N ASP A 169 6.37 -14.33 3.38
CA ASP A 169 7.82 -14.52 3.59
C ASP A 169 8.61 -13.45 2.82
N GLU A 170 8.18 -13.12 1.60
CA GLU A 170 8.80 -12.07 0.79
C GLU A 170 8.64 -10.68 1.41
N LEU A 171 7.46 -10.35 1.94
CA LEU A 171 7.24 -9.08 2.62
C LEU A 171 8.09 -8.95 3.88
N LEU A 172 8.22 -10.02 4.67
CA LEU A 172 9.09 -10.04 5.86
C LEU A 172 10.56 -9.84 5.48
N ASN A 173 11.02 -10.49 4.42
CA ASN A 173 12.37 -10.32 3.90
C ASN A 173 12.60 -8.87 3.45
N LEU A 174 11.66 -8.29 2.68
CA LEU A 174 11.71 -6.90 2.26
C LEU A 174 11.74 -5.94 3.45
N GLN A 175 10.88 -6.15 4.46
CA GLN A 175 10.86 -5.31 5.66
C GLN A 175 12.20 -5.32 6.41
N SER A 176 12.88 -6.46 6.45
CA SER A 176 14.21 -6.56 7.07
C SER A 176 15.27 -5.67 6.40
N VAL A 177 15.09 -5.42 5.09
CA VAL A 177 16.00 -4.60 4.27
C VAL A 177 15.58 -3.14 4.27
N VAL A 178 14.29 -2.85 4.00
CA VAL A 178 13.83 -1.47 3.76
C VAL A 178 13.42 -0.73 5.04
N ARG A 179 13.11 -1.44 6.12
CA ARG A 179 12.75 -0.90 7.46
C ARG A 179 11.74 0.24 7.41
N LYS A 180 10.64 0.04 6.68
CA LYS A 180 9.57 1.04 6.55
C LYS A 180 8.56 0.91 7.70
N THR A 181 7.91 2.02 8.06
CA THR A 181 6.73 1.97 8.94
C THR A 181 5.57 1.39 8.18
N MET A 182 4.97 0.31 8.69
CA MET A 182 3.89 -0.41 8.00
C MET A 182 2.64 -0.50 8.86
N VAL A 183 1.49 -0.20 8.29
CA VAL A 183 0.20 -0.51 8.89
C VAL A 183 -0.49 -1.55 8.01
N PHE A 184 -0.69 -2.72 8.56
CA PHE A 184 -1.19 -3.90 7.86
C PHE A 184 -2.56 -4.28 8.41
N ILE A 185 -3.56 -4.43 7.56
CA ILE A 185 -4.84 -4.96 7.98
C ILE A 185 -5.13 -6.30 7.34
N THR A 186 -5.60 -7.25 8.16
CA THR A 186 -5.92 -8.59 7.74
C THR A 186 -7.11 -9.17 8.51
N HIS A 187 -7.75 -10.17 7.95
CA HIS A 187 -8.71 -11.02 8.64
C HIS A 187 -8.14 -12.43 8.89
N ASP A 188 -6.94 -12.73 8.44
CA ASP A 188 -6.27 -14.01 8.61
C ASP A 188 -5.27 -13.94 9.79
N PHE A 189 -5.42 -14.86 10.74
CA PHE A 189 -4.55 -14.95 11.91
C PHE A 189 -3.18 -15.58 11.61
N LEU A 190 -2.98 -16.04 10.39
CA LEU A 190 -1.72 -16.61 9.93
C LEU A 190 -0.89 -15.62 9.08
N GLU A 191 -1.42 -14.42 8.85
CA GLU A 191 -0.72 -13.27 8.26
C GLU A 191 -0.02 -12.46 9.34
#